data_ccead9bf20bb61f6030b76a03ac7ccdc
#
_entry.id   ccead9bf20bb61f6030b76a03ac7ccdc
#
_cell.length_a   1.000
_cell.length_b   1.000
_cell.length_c   1.000
_cell.angle_alpha   90.00
_cell.angle_beta   90.00
_cell.angle_gamma   90.00
#
_symmetry.space_group_name_H-M   'P 1'
#
loop_
_entity.id
_entity.type
_entity.pdbx_description
1 polymer ?
#
loop_
_entity_poly.entity_id
_entity_poly.type
_entity_poly.pdbx_seq_one_letter_code
_entity_poly.pdbx_strand_id
1 'polypeptide(L)'
;MFIPLVDLLRCVRAHDETWLVASIDEAADRDIVRGTLGCPICLTEYPIIDGIVLFDDAVPPVLTVQAAPREDDAIRLAAALDLTDARMTALLHGAWGAYAPILRGLTPAQLLLVNPPQGIASGDGVSIVRSGRVAPVAHNAVAAVALDAGAEPPMVESLVASLKPGARMLGQARTPIPEGLAELARDAEVWVAQLDAGTASSSPVTLTRRSR
;
A
#
# COMPACT_ATOMS: atom_id res chain seq x y z
N MET A 1 3.01 -9.89 9.41
CA MET A 1 2.66 -8.44 9.31
C MET A 1 3.62 -7.62 10.13
N PHE A 2 4.41 -6.77 9.49
CA PHE A 2 5.42 -5.95 10.17
C PHE A 2 4.76 -4.91 11.10
N ILE A 3 5.10 -4.94 12.39
CA ILE A 3 4.44 -4.12 13.42
C ILE A 3 4.37 -2.63 13.06
N PRO A 4 5.45 -1.96 12.60
CA PRO A 4 5.40 -0.55 12.24
C PRO A 4 4.45 -0.21 11.09
N LEU A 5 4.08 -1.17 10.22
CA LEU A 5 3.12 -0.93 9.13
C LEU A 5 1.67 -0.91 9.61
N VAL A 6 1.37 -1.41 10.83
CA VAL A 6 0.03 -1.30 11.43
C VAL A 6 -0.41 0.16 11.54
N ASP A 7 0.53 1.08 11.82
CA ASP A 7 0.24 2.52 11.91
C ASP A 7 -0.25 3.14 10.58
N LEU A 8 0.02 2.49 9.46
CA LEU A 8 -0.47 2.91 8.14
C LEU A 8 -1.87 2.37 7.83
N LEU A 9 -2.32 1.34 8.56
CA LEU A 9 -3.59 0.68 8.27
C LEU A 9 -4.79 1.43 8.86
N ARG A 10 -5.90 1.38 8.13
CA ARG A 10 -7.16 2.05 8.48
C ARG A 10 -8.34 1.11 8.35
N CYS A 11 -9.39 1.39 9.12
CA CYS A 11 -10.66 0.72 9.00
C CYS A 11 -11.28 0.97 7.62
N VAL A 12 -11.83 -0.08 7.01
CA VAL A 12 -12.48 -0.01 5.69
C VAL A 12 -13.99 0.28 5.77
N ARG A 13 -14.54 0.42 6.98
CA ARG A 13 -15.96 0.73 7.21
C ARG A 13 -16.22 2.22 7.03
N ALA A 14 -17.48 2.56 6.72
CA ALA A 14 -17.92 3.94 6.45
C ALA A 14 -18.02 4.76 7.76
N HIS A 15 -16.93 5.36 8.17
CA HIS A 15 -16.81 6.34 9.25
C HIS A 15 -15.53 7.16 9.05
N ASP A 16 -15.28 8.15 9.90
CA ASP A 16 -14.06 8.95 9.84
C ASP A 16 -12.81 8.07 9.95
N GLU A 17 -11.76 8.45 9.21
CA GLU A 17 -10.50 7.71 9.19
C GLU A 17 -9.94 7.55 10.61
N THR A 18 -9.64 6.32 11.00
CA THR A 18 -9.09 6.02 12.33
C THR A 18 -8.03 4.92 12.29
N TRP A 19 -7.08 5.00 13.22
CA TRP A 19 -6.09 3.95 13.45
C TRP A 19 -6.74 2.67 13.95
N LEU A 20 -6.10 1.56 13.63
CA LEU A 20 -6.46 0.25 14.18
C LEU A 20 -5.58 -0.06 15.38
N VAL A 21 -6.15 -0.77 16.34
CA VAL A 21 -5.45 -1.24 17.54
C VAL A 21 -5.13 -2.71 17.37
N ALA A 22 -3.84 -3.07 17.50
CA ALA A 22 -3.40 -4.46 17.39
C ALA A 22 -3.52 -5.18 18.74
N SER A 23 -4.15 -6.36 18.73
CA SER A 23 -4.03 -7.39 19.74
C SER A 23 -3.16 -8.51 19.16
N ILE A 24 -2.03 -8.80 19.79
CA ILE A 24 -1.03 -9.71 19.26
C ILE A 24 -1.08 -11.01 20.08
N ASP A 25 -1.42 -12.13 19.43
CA ASP A 25 -1.43 -13.46 20.03
C ASP A 25 -0.08 -14.15 19.83
N GLU A 26 0.53 -13.96 18.66
CA GLU A 26 1.82 -14.56 18.30
C GLU A 26 2.61 -13.58 17.42
N ALA A 27 3.88 -13.40 17.75
CA ALA A 27 4.82 -12.61 16.97
C ALA A 27 6.14 -13.34 16.79
N ALA A 28 6.80 -13.14 15.65
CA ALA A 28 8.15 -13.57 15.37
C ALA A 28 8.98 -12.34 14.98
N ASP A 29 10.05 -12.05 15.72
CA ASP A 29 10.86 -10.87 15.62
C ASP A 29 10.01 -9.57 15.69
N ARG A 30 9.84 -8.88 14.58
CA ARG A 30 9.02 -7.65 14.47
C ARG A 30 7.76 -7.85 13.64
N ASP A 31 7.37 -9.09 13.37
CA ASP A 31 6.21 -9.45 12.58
C ASP A 31 5.14 -10.13 13.44
N ILE A 32 3.89 -9.63 13.35
CA ILE A 32 2.73 -10.28 13.91
C ILE A 32 2.40 -11.48 13.02
N VAL A 33 2.45 -12.68 13.60
CA VAL A 33 2.08 -13.93 12.92
C VAL A 33 0.58 -14.17 13.07
N ARG A 34 0.07 -14.00 14.31
CA ARG A 34 -1.34 -14.16 14.64
C ARG A 34 -1.81 -13.06 15.58
N GLY A 35 -3.04 -12.61 15.37
CA GLY A 35 -3.63 -11.55 16.18
C GLY A 35 -4.88 -10.95 15.54
N THR A 36 -5.23 -9.76 15.98
CA THR A 36 -6.41 -9.04 15.49
C THR A 36 -6.11 -7.54 15.42
N LEU A 37 -6.58 -6.86 14.40
CA LEU A 37 -6.64 -5.41 14.34
C LEU A 37 -8.08 -4.96 14.61
N GLY A 38 -8.30 -4.22 15.69
CA GLY A 38 -9.61 -3.71 16.10
C GLY A 38 -9.80 -2.24 15.72
N CYS A 39 -10.97 -1.90 15.20
CA CYS A 39 -11.35 -0.50 14.99
C CYS A 39 -11.99 0.06 16.28
N PRO A 40 -11.46 1.13 16.88
CA PRO A 40 -12.01 1.69 18.12
C PRO A 40 -13.35 2.43 17.94
N ILE A 41 -13.74 2.75 16.69
CA ILE A 41 -15.00 3.45 16.41
C ILE A 41 -16.14 2.45 16.19
N CYS A 42 -15.99 1.55 15.20
CA CYS A 42 -17.07 0.62 14.83
C CYS A 42 -16.93 -0.77 15.45
N LEU A 43 -15.88 -1.01 16.23
CA LEU A 43 -15.58 -2.27 16.92
C LEU A 43 -15.42 -3.47 15.97
N THR A 44 -15.25 -3.23 14.66
CA THR A 44 -14.94 -4.29 13.70
C THR A 44 -13.55 -4.82 13.96
N GLU A 45 -13.41 -6.13 13.95
CA GLU A 45 -12.15 -6.84 14.12
C GLU A 45 -11.70 -7.45 12.79
N TYR A 46 -10.42 -7.33 12.49
CA TYR A 46 -9.75 -7.83 11.30
C TYR A 46 -8.68 -8.85 11.72
N PRO A 47 -8.88 -10.15 11.46
CA PRO A 47 -7.93 -11.17 11.89
C PRO A 47 -6.61 -11.07 11.13
N ILE A 48 -5.52 -11.39 11.85
CA ILE A 48 -4.19 -11.62 11.30
C ILE A 48 -3.92 -13.13 11.38
N ILE A 49 -3.76 -13.76 10.22
CA ILE A 49 -3.51 -15.19 10.09
C ILE A 49 -2.27 -15.38 9.22
N ASP A 50 -1.26 -16.07 9.75
CA ASP A 50 0.03 -16.31 9.08
C ASP A 50 0.67 -14.99 8.57
N GLY A 51 0.54 -13.92 9.36
CA GLY A 51 1.05 -12.60 9.04
C GLY A 51 0.24 -11.82 8.00
N ILE A 52 -0.91 -12.33 7.54
CA ILE A 52 -1.79 -11.71 6.56
C ILE A 52 -3.00 -11.10 7.28
N VAL A 53 -3.26 -9.81 7.05
CA VAL A 53 -4.45 -9.14 7.59
C VAL A 53 -5.63 -9.29 6.63
N LEU A 54 -6.77 -9.73 7.15
CA LEU A 54 -8.00 -9.93 6.39
C LEU A 54 -9.02 -8.82 6.73
N PHE A 55 -9.27 -7.91 5.77
CA PHE A 55 -10.12 -6.74 6.01
C PHE A 55 -11.60 -6.96 5.69
N ASP A 56 -11.92 -7.88 4.81
CA ASP A 56 -13.30 -8.19 4.40
C ASP A 56 -13.49 -9.70 4.26
N ASP A 57 -14.73 -10.16 4.47
CA ASP A 57 -15.11 -11.54 4.21
C ASP A 57 -15.12 -11.86 2.70
N ALA A 58 -15.35 -10.83 1.86
CA ALA A 58 -15.28 -10.92 0.40
C ALA A 58 -13.84 -10.67 -0.08
N VAL A 59 -12.95 -11.60 0.22
CA VAL A 59 -11.58 -11.57 -0.31
C VAL A 59 -11.66 -11.77 -1.83
N PRO A 60 -11.05 -10.87 -2.63
CA PRO A 60 -10.99 -11.05 -4.08
C PRO A 60 -10.42 -12.42 -4.43
N PRO A 61 -10.86 -13.05 -5.54
CA PRO A 61 -10.29 -14.31 -5.97
C PRO A 61 -8.78 -14.18 -6.09
N VAL A 62 -8.08 -15.15 -5.51
CA VAL A 62 -6.62 -15.09 -5.46
C VAL A 62 -6.06 -15.17 -6.87
N LEU A 63 -5.34 -14.16 -7.28
CA LEU A 63 -4.71 -14.11 -8.60
C LEU A 63 -3.70 -15.24 -8.74
N THR A 64 -3.74 -15.93 -9.88
CA THR A 64 -2.70 -16.88 -10.27
C THR A 64 -1.74 -16.15 -11.19
N VAL A 65 -0.45 -16.14 -10.85
CA VAL A 65 0.58 -15.56 -11.74
C VAL A 65 0.74 -16.50 -12.93
N GLN A 66 0.51 -16.00 -14.14
CA GLN A 66 0.64 -16.77 -15.38
C GLN A 66 2.10 -16.98 -15.80
N ALA A 67 3.00 -16.09 -15.39
CA ALA A 67 4.43 -16.16 -15.67
C ALA A 67 5.24 -15.76 -14.44
N ALA A 68 6.38 -16.41 -14.22
CA ALA A 68 7.30 -16.02 -13.16
C ALA A 68 7.83 -14.60 -13.42
N PRO A 69 7.89 -13.74 -12.38
CA PRO A 69 8.44 -12.40 -12.50
C PRO A 69 9.93 -12.48 -12.86
N ARG A 70 10.37 -11.59 -13.75
CA ARG A 70 11.78 -11.51 -14.21
C ARG A 70 12.52 -10.46 -13.37
N GLU A 71 13.81 -10.70 -13.16
CA GLU A 71 14.66 -9.77 -12.40
C GLU A 71 14.76 -8.40 -13.08
N ASP A 72 14.93 -8.36 -14.41
CA ASP A 72 15.00 -7.11 -15.18
C ASP A 72 13.74 -6.25 -14.99
N ASP A 73 12.56 -6.88 -14.92
CA ASP A 73 11.30 -6.17 -14.72
C ASP A 73 11.18 -5.66 -13.28
N ALA A 74 11.70 -6.41 -12.30
CA ALA A 74 11.77 -5.96 -10.91
C ALA A 74 12.72 -4.77 -10.74
N ILE A 75 13.87 -4.76 -11.43
CA ILE A 75 14.80 -3.62 -11.44
C ILE A 75 14.13 -2.38 -12.04
N ARG A 76 13.43 -2.53 -13.17
CA ARG A 76 12.66 -1.44 -13.79
C ARG A 76 11.58 -0.91 -12.85
N LEU A 77 10.84 -1.81 -12.18
CA LEU A 77 9.81 -1.46 -11.21
C LEU A 77 10.40 -0.66 -10.03
N ALA A 78 11.50 -1.13 -9.45
CA ALA A 78 12.19 -0.44 -8.37
C ALA A 78 12.68 0.97 -8.77
N ALA A 79 13.26 1.09 -9.97
CA ALA A 79 13.73 2.37 -10.51
C ALA A 79 12.58 3.33 -10.84
N ALA A 80 11.49 2.84 -11.47
CA ALA A 80 10.33 3.64 -11.81
C ALA A 80 9.64 4.22 -10.57
N LEU A 81 9.55 3.43 -9.51
CA LEU A 81 8.95 3.81 -8.22
C LEU A 81 9.93 4.50 -7.27
N ASP A 82 11.22 4.59 -7.64
CA ASP A 82 12.29 5.23 -6.84
C ASP A 82 12.44 4.62 -5.44
N LEU A 83 12.51 3.29 -5.34
CA LEU A 83 12.54 2.55 -4.07
C LEU A 83 13.94 2.54 -3.43
N THR A 84 14.46 3.69 -3.05
CA THR A 84 15.86 3.88 -2.62
C THR A 84 16.05 4.08 -1.11
N ASP A 85 15.00 4.41 -0.35
CA ASP A 85 15.08 4.72 1.09
C ASP A 85 14.39 3.63 1.94
N ALA A 86 15.08 3.13 2.96
CA ALA A 86 14.56 2.14 3.92
C ALA A 86 13.34 2.62 4.74
N ARG A 87 13.11 3.94 4.81
CA ARG A 87 11.95 4.54 5.47
C ARG A 87 10.72 4.62 4.56
N MET A 88 10.88 4.30 3.28
CA MET A 88 9.78 4.28 2.34
C MET A 88 8.93 3.02 2.54
N THR A 89 7.62 3.18 2.36
CA THR A 89 6.70 2.07 2.14
C THR A 89 6.20 2.16 0.70
N ALA A 90 6.40 1.09 -0.06
CA ALA A 90 5.83 0.91 -1.38
C ALA A 90 4.64 -0.05 -1.29
N LEU A 91 3.52 0.31 -1.92
CA LEU A 91 2.34 -0.52 -2.01
C LEU A 91 2.27 -1.19 -3.37
N LEU A 92 2.20 -2.52 -3.39
CA LEU A 92 2.06 -3.31 -4.62
C LEU A 92 0.68 -3.96 -4.63
N HIS A 93 -0.18 -3.53 -5.56
CA HIS A 93 -1.54 -4.07 -5.69
C HIS A 93 -1.59 -5.20 -6.74
N GLY A 94 -2.32 -6.28 -6.42
CA GLY A 94 -2.64 -7.36 -7.34
C GLY A 94 -1.40 -8.10 -7.85
N ALA A 95 -1.31 -8.27 -9.16
CA ALA A 95 -0.23 -9.01 -9.83
C ALA A 95 1.17 -8.45 -9.56
N TRP A 96 1.30 -7.16 -9.26
CA TRP A 96 2.59 -6.54 -8.91
C TRP A 96 3.20 -7.13 -7.63
N GLY A 97 2.39 -7.68 -6.74
CA GLY A 97 2.86 -8.38 -5.56
C GLY A 97 3.77 -9.58 -5.85
N ALA A 98 3.69 -10.16 -7.06
CA ALA A 98 4.57 -11.25 -7.47
C ALA A 98 6.06 -10.88 -7.49
N TYR A 99 6.38 -9.59 -7.67
CA TYR A 99 7.75 -9.08 -7.69
C TYR A 99 8.37 -8.94 -6.30
N ALA A 100 7.58 -9.04 -5.22
CA ALA A 100 8.07 -8.80 -3.86
C ALA A 100 9.30 -9.64 -3.47
N PRO A 101 9.39 -10.96 -3.78
CA PRO A 101 10.57 -11.75 -3.43
C PRO A 101 11.87 -11.23 -4.08
N ILE A 102 11.80 -10.76 -5.33
CA ILE A 102 12.96 -10.19 -6.04
C ILE A 102 13.27 -8.79 -5.50
N LEU A 103 12.25 -7.95 -5.33
CA LEU A 103 12.41 -6.58 -4.82
C LEU A 103 13.07 -6.54 -3.44
N ARG A 104 12.83 -7.54 -2.58
CA ARG A 104 13.49 -7.63 -1.27
C ARG A 104 15.02 -7.70 -1.36
N GLY A 105 15.57 -8.28 -2.42
CA GLY A 105 17.01 -8.28 -2.69
C GLY A 105 17.54 -7.00 -3.35
N LEU A 106 16.66 -6.15 -3.90
CA LEU A 106 17.01 -4.97 -4.68
C LEU A 106 16.81 -3.65 -3.95
N THR A 107 15.87 -3.58 -2.98
CA THR A 107 15.50 -2.34 -2.33
C THR A 107 15.39 -2.48 -0.82
N PRO A 108 15.81 -1.45 -0.05
CA PRO A 108 15.61 -1.42 1.39
C PRO A 108 14.18 -1.03 1.80
N ALA A 109 13.33 -0.58 0.88
CA ALA A 109 11.96 -0.13 1.16
C ALA A 109 11.09 -1.24 1.75
N GLN A 110 10.14 -0.88 2.62
CA GLN A 110 9.13 -1.81 3.12
C GLN A 110 8.07 -2.03 2.04
N LEU A 111 7.65 -3.28 1.84
CA LEU A 111 6.66 -3.64 0.84
C LEU A 111 5.32 -3.99 1.53
N LEU A 112 4.28 -3.24 1.20
CA LEU A 112 2.90 -3.54 1.58
C LEU A 112 2.16 -4.08 0.36
N LEU A 113 1.75 -5.34 0.41
CA LEU A 113 1.07 -6.00 -0.68
C LEU A 113 -0.44 -6.00 -0.41
N VAL A 114 -1.22 -5.48 -1.36
CA VAL A 114 -2.68 -5.53 -1.33
C VAL A 114 -3.16 -6.54 -2.36
N ASN A 115 -3.81 -7.61 -1.88
CA ASN A 115 -4.33 -8.70 -2.72
C ASN A 115 -3.27 -9.35 -3.65
N PRO A 116 -2.06 -9.68 -3.16
CA PRO A 116 -1.04 -10.29 -4.00
C PRO A 116 -1.48 -11.69 -4.49
N PRO A 117 -0.80 -12.23 -5.52
CA PRO A 117 -0.99 -13.61 -5.94
C PRO A 117 -0.72 -14.62 -4.81
N GLN A 118 -1.14 -15.88 -5.04
CA GLN A 118 -0.83 -16.98 -4.11
C GLN A 118 0.67 -17.25 -4.04
N GLY A 119 1.11 -17.82 -2.90
CA GLY A 119 2.49 -18.27 -2.71
C GLY A 119 3.45 -17.18 -2.26
N ILE A 120 3.00 -15.94 -2.10
CA ILE A 120 3.82 -14.88 -1.50
C ILE A 120 3.66 -14.95 0.02
N ALA A 121 4.79 -15.03 0.74
CA ALA A 121 4.80 -15.05 2.20
C ALA A 121 4.94 -13.64 2.79
N SER A 122 4.33 -13.42 3.96
CA SER A 122 4.57 -12.25 4.81
C SER A 122 5.86 -12.46 5.61
N GLY A 123 6.52 -11.36 5.97
CA GLY A 123 7.78 -11.36 6.72
C GLY A 123 8.93 -10.77 5.92
N ASP A 124 10.07 -10.56 6.55
CA ASP A 124 11.30 -10.04 5.94
C ASP A 124 11.04 -8.74 5.13
N GLY A 125 10.31 -7.77 5.72
CA GLY A 125 9.98 -6.50 5.08
C GLY A 125 8.85 -6.55 4.04
N VAL A 126 8.13 -7.67 3.96
CA VAL A 126 6.91 -7.85 3.17
C VAL A 126 5.72 -8.01 4.10
N SER A 127 4.72 -7.16 3.98
CA SER A 127 3.45 -7.29 4.69
C SER A 127 2.31 -7.47 3.70
N ILE A 128 1.34 -8.30 4.07
CA ILE A 128 0.24 -8.67 3.17
C ILE A 128 -1.09 -8.30 3.83
N VAL A 129 -1.94 -7.65 3.05
CA VAL A 129 -3.34 -7.40 3.39
C VAL A 129 -4.27 -7.93 2.30
N ARG A 130 -5.43 -8.42 2.72
CA ARG A 130 -6.53 -8.81 1.82
C ARG A 130 -7.69 -7.88 2.08
N SER A 131 -8.17 -7.22 1.04
CA SER A 131 -9.28 -6.26 1.13
C SER A 131 -10.10 -6.28 -0.15
N GLY A 132 -11.43 -6.25 -0.04
CA GLY A 132 -12.33 -6.38 -1.19
C GLY A 132 -12.39 -5.12 -2.04
N ARG A 133 -12.77 -4.00 -1.47
CA ARG A 133 -13.16 -2.80 -2.23
C ARG A 133 -12.17 -1.66 -2.22
N VAL A 134 -11.47 -1.46 -1.11
CA VAL A 134 -10.58 -0.31 -0.89
C VAL A 134 -9.25 -0.76 -0.29
N ALA A 135 -8.19 -0.04 -0.55
CA ALA A 135 -6.93 -0.25 0.15
C ALA A 135 -7.07 0.25 1.60
N PRO A 136 -6.81 -0.61 2.62
CA PRO A 136 -6.96 -0.24 4.02
C PRO A 136 -5.78 0.59 4.52
N VAL A 137 -5.44 1.67 3.83
CA VAL A 137 -4.23 2.46 4.06
C VAL A 137 -4.59 3.93 4.25
N ALA A 138 -3.95 4.57 5.21
CA ALA A 138 -4.13 5.98 5.52
C ALA A 138 -3.87 6.89 4.33
N HIS A 139 -4.54 8.03 4.30
CA HIS A 139 -4.23 9.09 3.35
C HIS A 139 -2.77 9.57 3.53
N ASN A 140 -2.10 9.87 2.41
CA ASN A 140 -0.72 10.41 2.39
C ASN A 140 0.28 9.54 3.17
N ALA A 141 0.16 8.22 3.12
CA ALA A 141 0.96 7.30 3.94
C ALA A 141 2.09 6.60 3.18
N VAL A 142 1.93 6.33 1.88
CA VAL A 142 2.89 5.56 1.09
C VAL A 142 3.68 6.42 0.11
N ALA A 143 4.90 6.00 -0.17
CA ALA A 143 5.82 6.75 -1.04
C ALA A 143 5.74 6.29 -2.51
N ALA A 144 5.17 5.12 -2.77
CA ALA A 144 5.01 4.59 -4.12
C ALA A 144 3.85 3.58 -4.18
N VAL A 145 3.20 3.48 -5.35
CA VAL A 145 2.14 2.50 -5.62
C VAL A 145 2.35 1.87 -6.99
N ALA A 146 2.28 0.53 -7.07
CA ALA A 146 2.10 -0.19 -8.32
C ALA A 146 0.65 -0.66 -8.43
N LEU A 147 -0.08 -0.16 -9.43
CA LEU A 147 -1.51 -0.37 -9.65
C LEU A 147 -1.75 -1.49 -10.67
N ASP A 148 -2.46 -2.54 -10.26
CA ASP A 148 -2.90 -3.60 -11.18
C ASP A 148 -4.07 -3.11 -12.05
N ALA A 149 -4.08 -3.53 -13.32
CA ALA A 149 -5.14 -3.19 -14.29
C ALA A 149 -6.53 -3.73 -13.91
N GLY A 150 -6.59 -4.75 -13.06
CA GLY A 150 -7.84 -5.32 -12.56
C GLY A 150 -8.42 -4.58 -11.36
N ALA A 151 -7.82 -3.46 -10.92
CA ALA A 151 -8.34 -2.66 -9.83
C ALA A 151 -9.66 -1.98 -10.19
N GLU A 152 -10.68 -2.16 -9.35
CA GLU A 152 -11.95 -1.45 -9.49
C GLU A 152 -11.83 0.02 -9.03
N PRO A 153 -12.71 0.93 -9.49
CA PRO A 153 -12.62 2.36 -9.17
C PRO A 153 -12.43 2.69 -7.68
N PRO A 154 -13.17 2.10 -6.71
CA PRO A 154 -12.96 2.42 -5.29
C PRO A 154 -11.57 2.01 -4.78
N MET A 155 -11.00 0.92 -5.31
CA MET A 155 -9.62 0.51 -4.99
C MET A 155 -8.63 1.53 -5.56
N VAL A 156 -8.81 1.95 -6.81
CA VAL A 156 -7.96 2.97 -7.46
C VAL A 156 -7.97 4.27 -6.66
N GLU A 157 -9.16 4.78 -6.31
CA GLU A 157 -9.33 6.00 -5.53
C GLU A 157 -8.61 5.93 -4.18
N SER A 158 -8.77 4.82 -3.45
CA SER A 158 -8.10 4.63 -2.15
C SER A 158 -6.59 4.51 -2.28
N LEU A 159 -6.09 3.88 -3.35
CA LEU A 159 -4.66 3.79 -3.63
C LEU A 159 -4.06 5.16 -3.96
N VAL A 160 -4.76 5.98 -4.76
CA VAL A 160 -4.34 7.37 -5.04
C VAL A 160 -4.34 8.20 -3.75
N ALA A 161 -5.39 8.11 -2.95
CA ALA A 161 -5.50 8.84 -1.68
C ALA A 161 -4.40 8.46 -0.68
N SER A 162 -3.87 7.24 -0.75
CA SER A 162 -2.77 6.78 0.10
C SER A 162 -1.40 7.36 -0.26
N LEU A 163 -1.23 7.89 -1.49
CA LEU A 163 0.03 8.47 -1.94
C LEU A 163 0.39 9.75 -1.20
N LYS A 164 1.64 9.87 -0.80
CA LYS A 164 2.20 11.15 -0.33
C LYS A 164 2.29 12.15 -1.48
N PRO A 165 2.20 13.46 -1.22
CA PRO A 165 2.52 14.47 -2.23
C PRO A 165 3.91 14.22 -2.84
N GLY A 166 4.00 14.25 -4.17
CA GLY A 166 5.22 13.94 -4.89
C GLY A 166 5.55 12.45 -5.03
N ALA A 167 4.74 11.56 -4.47
CA ALA A 167 4.93 10.12 -4.62
C ALA A 167 4.58 9.63 -6.03
N ARG A 168 5.18 8.49 -6.42
CA ARG A 168 4.99 7.92 -7.75
C ARG A 168 3.97 6.79 -7.75
N MET A 169 3.21 6.73 -8.84
CA MET A 169 2.37 5.58 -9.16
C MET A 169 2.79 5.00 -10.51
N LEU A 170 2.81 3.68 -10.58
CA LEU A 170 3.04 2.94 -11.82
C LEU A 170 1.79 2.10 -12.12
N GLY A 171 1.40 2.05 -13.38
CA GLY A 171 0.32 1.19 -13.85
C GLY A 171 0.59 0.66 -15.25
N GLN A 172 -0.24 -0.27 -15.71
CA GLN A 172 -0.08 -0.85 -17.04
C GLN A 172 -0.48 0.16 -18.13
N ALA A 173 0.27 0.18 -19.26
CA ALA A 173 0.09 1.16 -20.34
C ALA A 173 -1.35 1.26 -20.89
N ARG A 174 -2.10 0.15 -20.84
CA ARG A 174 -3.50 0.04 -21.28
C ARG A 174 -4.53 0.63 -20.32
N THR A 175 -4.14 0.93 -19.08
CA THR A 175 -5.03 1.54 -18.09
C THR A 175 -4.89 3.06 -18.11
N PRO A 176 -5.97 3.81 -17.82
CA PRO A 176 -5.87 5.25 -17.70
C PRO A 176 -5.04 5.63 -16.46
N ILE A 177 -4.35 6.76 -16.55
CA ILE A 177 -3.74 7.38 -15.37
C ILE A 177 -4.87 7.96 -14.51
N PRO A 178 -4.93 7.65 -13.20
CA PRO A 178 -5.91 8.22 -12.31
C PRO A 178 -5.85 9.75 -12.26
N GLU A 179 -7.00 10.38 -11.97
CA GLU A 179 -7.08 11.83 -11.82
C GLU A 179 -6.17 12.33 -10.68
N GLY A 180 -5.59 13.50 -10.87
CA GLY A 180 -4.68 14.12 -9.91
C GLY A 180 -3.21 13.70 -10.02
N LEU A 181 -2.88 12.78 -10.95
CA LEU A 181 -1.49 12.40 -11.23
C LEU A 181 -1.01 12.96 -12.57
N ALA A 182 0.22 13.49 -12.59
CA ALA A 182 0.89 13.96 -13.79
C ALA A 182 1.77 12.83 -14.37
N GLU A 183 1.60 12.53 -15.66
CA GLU A 183 2.43 11.53 -16.36
C GLU A 183 3.89 11.97 -16.39
N LEU A 184 4.80 11.11 -15.93
CA LEU A 184 6.24 11.32 -16.01
C LEU A 184 6.86 10.61 -17.21
N ALA A 185 6.41 9.37 -17.46
CA ALA A 185 6.92 8.52 -18.52
C ALA A 185 5.90 7.45 -18.92
N ARG A 186 5.98 6.98 -20.16
CA ARG A 186 5.17 5.86 -20.66
C ARG A 186 5.96 5.07 -21.70
N ASP A 187 5.86 3.76 -21.64
CA ASP A 187 6.31 2.86 -22.70
C ASP A 187 5.17 1.95 -23.19
N ALA A 188 5.51 0.87 -23.88
CA ALA A 188 4.50 -0.08 -24.41
C ALA A 188 3.81 -0.92 -23.31
N GLU A 189 4.41 -1.03 -22.12
CA GLU A 189 3.97 -1.92 -21.06
C GLU A 189 3.40 -1.18 -19.87
N VAL A 190 4.02 -0.06 -19.47
CA VAL A 190 3.67 0.68 -18.27
C VAL A 190 3.66 2.19 -18.48
N TRP A 191 2.94 2.88 -17.61
CA TRP A 191 3.09 4.31 -17.39
C TRP A 191 3.59 4.56 -15.96
N VAL A 192 4.29 5.65 -15.77
CA VAL A 192 4.69 6.19 -14.47
C VAL A 192 4.14 7.59 -14.35
N ALA A 193 3.47 7.87 -13.25
CA ALA A 193 2.91 9.18 -12.96
C ALA A 193 3.24 9.59 -11.53
N GLN A 194 3.15 10.88 -11.22
CA GLN A 194 3.45 11.44 -9.92
C GLN A 194 2.25 12.22 -9.40
N LEU A 195 1.93 12.04 -8.12
CA LEU A 195 0.95 12.89 -7.46
C LEU A 195 1.54 14.30 -7.32
N ASP A 196 0.82 15.30 -7.81
CA ASP A 196 1.26 16.69 -7.69
C ASP A 196 1.61 17.01 -6.24
N ALA A 197 2.81 17.57 -6.05
CA ALA A 197 3.27 17.95 -4.71
C ALA A 197 2.41 19.08 -4.09
N GLY A 198 1.36 19.50 -4.77
CA GLY A 198 0.52 20.63 -4.42
C GLY A 198 1.39 21.80 -3.97
N THR A 199 1.24 22.97 -4.52
CA THR A 199 1.71 24.17 -3.80
C THR A 199 0.96 24.15 -2.48
N ALA A 200 1.65 23.67 -1.42
CA ALA A 200 1.10 23.73 -0.07
C ALA A 200 0.69 25.19 0.16
N SER A 201 -0.60 25.45 0.03
CA SER A 201 -1.17 26.70 0.48
C SER A 201 -1.00 26.70 2.01
N SER A 202 0.19 27.05 2.45
CA SER A 202 0.48 27.32 3.85
C SER A 202 -0.25 28.61 4.22
N SER A 203 -1.54 28.48 4.49
CA SER A 203 -2.19 29.53 5.27
C SER A 203 -1.48 29.60 6.61
N PRO A 204 -0.79 30.71 6.94
CA PRO A 204 -0.06 30.79 8.17
C PRO A 204 -1.05 30.65 9.34
N VAL A 205 -0.87 29.64 10.17
CA VAL A 205 -1.62 29.48 11.41
C VAL A 205 -1.18 30.61 12.35
N THR A 206 -2.05 31.59 12.56
CA THR A 206 -1.80 32.68 13.51
C THR A 206 -1.88 32.12 14.93
N LEU A 207 -0.72 31.92 15.58
CA LEU A 207 -0.66 31.55 16.98
C LEU A 207 -0.99 32.77 17.84
N THR A 208 -2.20 32.86 18.36
CA THR A 208 -2.59 33.88 19.35
C THR A 208 -2.09 33.44 20.74
N ARG A 209 -1.11 34.17 21.28
CA ARG A 209 -0.66 33.99 22.65
C ARG A 209 -1.76 34.49 23.59
N ARG A 210 -2.40 33.59 24.33
CA ARG A 210 -3.28 33.99 25.45
C ARG A 210 -2.38 34.57 26.55
N SER A 211 -2.43 35.88 26.76
CA SER A 211 -1.89 36.51 27.97
C SER A 211 -2.79 36.13 29.16
N ARG A 212 -2.17 35.69 30.25
CA ARG A 212 -2.83 35.48 31.56
C ARG A 212 -3.04 36.83 32.23
#